data_c1fdad711761b11df6120b6c62b663a5
#
_entry.id   c1fdad711761b11df6120b6c62b663a5
#
_cell.length_a   1.000
_cell.length_b   1.000
_cell.length_c   1.000
_cell.angle_alpha   90.00
_cell.angle_beta   90.00
_cell.angle_gamma   90.00
#
_symmetry.space_group_name_H-M   'P 1'
#
loop_
_entity.id
_entity.type
_entity.pdbx_description
1 polymer ?
#
loop_
_entity_poly.entity_id
_entity_poly.type
_entity_poly.pdbx_seq_one_letter_code
_entity_poly.pdbx_strand_id
1 'polypeptide(L)'
;KEGKANFEDNALFNAVFDTMDVLIEDNINKNDPLAADYDLNASYLAEGEAAFWLNGSWAWPDTEEYVDGSMEYGIMHYPINGDFTSVGRLNANATKFIAIDNVKATPEQQEAAKAFLNWLVYDEAGQKILVEKCGIVPAFSNIKSDMTNDFNKGVKSYVDQGLTNEYVPIPSDHRSSLAAYMQKYLAGEIDRTEVAKQMDEFW
;
A
#
# COMPACT_ATOMS: atom_id res chain seq x y z
N LYS A 1 3.83 -11.44 -19.70
CA LYS A 1 2.53 -11.60 -20.37
C LYS A 1 2.59 -12.87 -21.21
N GLU A 2 2.05 -13.97 -20.71
CA GLU A 2 2.05 -15.25 -21.41
C GLU A 2 0.68 -15.61 -22.02
N GLY A 3 -0.31 -14.72 -21.92
CA GLY A 3 -1.66 -14.93 -22.46
C GLY A 3 -2.43 -16.08 -21.81
N LYS A 4 -2.11 -16.38 -20.53
CA LYS A 4 -2.73 -17.51 -19.79
C LYS A 4 -3.56 -17.07 -18.59
N ALA A 5 -3.67 -15.76 -18.35
CA ALA A 5 -4.53 -15.27 -17.28
C ALA A 5 -5.99 -15.52 -17.67
N ASN A 6 -6.80 -15.91 -16.70
CA ASN A 6 -8.24 -15.99 -16.82
C ASN A 6 -8.82 -15.37 -15.56
N PHE A 7 -9.16 -14.09 -15.63
CA PHE A 7 -9.71 -13.34 -14.50
C PHE A 7 -11.23 -13.52 -14.41
N GLU A 8 -11.92 -13.69 -15.55
CA GLU A 8 -13.39 -13.79 -15.58
C GLU A 8 -13.90 -14.97 -14.74
N ASP A 9 -13.28 -16.14 -14.88
CA ASP A 9 -13.64 -17.35 -14.12
C ASP A 9 -12.76 -17.59 -12.89
N ASN A 10 -11.99 -16.59 -12.46
CA ASN A 10 -11.06 -16.74 -11.36
C ASN A 10 -11.75 -16.50 -10.00
N ALA A 11 -11.81 -17.54 -9.17
CA ALA A 11 -12.45 -17.47 -7.85
C ALA A 11 -11.82 -16.42 -6.93
N LEU A 12 -10.48 -16.25 -6.96
CA LEU A 12 -9.80 -15.26 -6.14
C LEU A 12 -10.11 -13.84 -6.61
N PHE A 13 -10.10 -13.60 -7.94
CA PHE A 13 -10.50 -12.32 -8.51
C PHE A 13 -11.90 -11.94 -8.06
N ASN A 14 -12.87 -12.85 -8.24
CA ASN A 14 -14.25 -12.60 -7.84
C ASN A 14 -14.37 -12.34 -6.33
N ALA A 15 -13.67 -13.09 -5.49
CA ALA A 15 -13.66 -12.89 -4.04
C ALA A 15 -13.08 -11.52 -3.62
N VAL A 16 -12.06 -11.02 -4.32
CA VAL A 16 -11.53 -9.65 -4.11
C VAL A 16 -12.59 -8.61 -4.46
N PHE A 17 -13.29 -8.79 -5.59
CA PHE A 17 -14.35 -7.88 -6.01
C PHE A 17 -15.59 -7.95 -5.11
N ASP A 18 -15.93 -9.11 -4.55
CA ASP A 18 -17.01 -9.21 -3.56
C ASP A 18 -16.73 -8.35 -2.32
N THR A 19 -15.49 -8.37 -1.82
CA THR A 19 -15.08 -7.48 -0.72
C THR A 19 -15.07 -6.00 -1.17
N MET A 20 -14.63 -5.72 -2.39
CA MET A 20 -14.59 -4.36 -2.93
C MET A 20 -16.01 -3.78 -3.09
N ASP A 21 -16.98 -4.58 -3.53
CA ASP A 21 -18.39 -4.16 -3.64
C ASP A 21 -18.95 -3.74 -2.28
N VAL A 22 -18.67 -4.49 -1.21
CA VAL A 22 -19.05 -4.11 0.17
C VAL A 22 -18.40 -2.77 0.56
N LEU A 23 -17.11 -2.60 0.28
CA LEU A 23 -16.41 -1.35 0.58
C LEU A 23 -16.95 -0.15 -0.22
N ILE A 24 -17.44 -0.37 -1.45
CA ILE A 24 -18.09 0.67 -2.27
C ILE A 24 -19.46 1.01 -1.70
N GLU A 25 -20.25 0.01 -1.32
CA GLU A 25 -21.61 0.19 -0.77
C GLU A 25 -21.58 0.98 0.55
N ASP A 26 -20.60 0.70 1.40
CA ASP A 26 -20.41 1.34 2.71
C ASP A 26 -19.44 2.54 2.66
N ASN A 27 -19.02 2.97 1.46
CA ASN A 27 -18.11 4.09 1.29
C ASN A 27 -18.74 5.41 1.75
N ILE A 28 -17.98 6.25 2.46
CA ILE A 28 -18.44 7.58 2.89
C ILE A 28 -18.81 8.46 1.67
N ASN A 29 -18.15 8.25 0.53
CA ASN A 29 -18.40 8.92 -0.75
C ASN A 29 -19.18 8.03 -1.74
N LYS A 30 -20.04 7.13 -1.26
CA LYS A 30 -20.74 6.15 -2.11
C LYS A 30 -21.56 6.73 -3.26
N ASN A 31 -22.01 7.97 -3.14
CA ASN A 31 -22.80 8.65 -4.18
C ASN A 31 -21.92 9.15 -5.35
N ASP A 32 -20.63 9.39 -5.08
CA ASP A 32 -19.62 9.74 -6.09
C ASP A 32 -18.24 9.24 -5.60
N PRO A 33 -17.95 7.95 -5.76
CA PRO A 33 -16.68 7.37 -5.30
C PRO A 33 -15.44 7.96 -5.97
N LEU A 34 -15.60 8.62 -7.13
CA LEU A 34 -14.50 9.25 -7.86
C LEU A 34 -14.18 10.66 -7.36
N ALA A 35 -15.07 11.28 -6.58
CA ALA A 35 -14.85 12.57 -5.95
C ALA A 35 -14.10 12.47 -4.61
N ALA A 36 -13.65 11.29 -4.22
CA ALA A 36 -12.92 11.10 -2.97
C ALA A 36 -11.63 11.92 -2.95
N ASP A 37 -11.47 12.72 -1.90
CA ASP A 37 -10.25 13.49 -1.65
C ASP A 37 -9.31 12.68 -0.74
N TYR A 38 -8.09 12.43 -1.20
CA TYR A 38 -7.12 11.62 -0.47
C TYR A 38 -6.77 12.23 0.90
N ASP A 39 -6.61 13.55 0.97
CA ASP A 39 -6.22 14.23 2.21
C ASP A 39 -7.36 14.19 3.25
N LEU A 40 -8.61 14.33 2.80
CA LEU A 40 -9.78 14.20 3.69
C LEU A 40 -9.98 12.77 4.22
N ASN A 41 -9.56 11.75 3.48
CA ASN A 41 -9.70 10.37 3.95
C ASN A 41 -8.89 10.08 5.22
N ALA A 42 -7.77 10.77 5.42
CA ALA A 42 -6.96 10.67 6.63
C ALA A 42 -7.72 11.21 7.86
N SER A 43 -8.41 12.35 7.72
CA SER A 43 -9.21 12.92 8.80
C SER A 43 -10.41 12.03 9.14
N TYR A 44 -11.12 11.48 8.15
CA TYR A 44 -12.26 10.59 8.40
C TYR A 44 -11.88 9.36 9.23
N LEU A 45 -10.70 8.77 8.99
CA LEU A 45 -10.20 7.68 9.82
C LEU A 45 -9.83 8.18 11.22
N ALA A 46 -9.11 9.29 11.31
CA ALA A 46 -8.59 9.81 12.57
C ALA A 46 -9.70 10.32 13.50
N GLU A 47 -10.77 10.86 12.95
CA GLU A 47 -11.93 11.38 13.67
C GLU A 47 -13.02 10.32 13.93
N GLY A 48 -12.82 9.10 13.42
CA GLY A 48 -13.75 7.97 13.62
C GLY A 48 -15.01 8.03 12.75
N GLU A 49 -15.02 8.85 11.72
CA GLU A 49 -16.10 8.88 10.73
C GLU A 49 -16.04 7.66 9.79
N ALA A 50 -14.83 7.14 9.55
CA ALA A 50 -14.59 5.89 8.84
C ALA A 50 -13.88 4.87 9.75
N ALA A 51 -14.42 3.65 9.83
CA ALA A 51 -13.81 2.56 10.59
C ALA A 51 -12.63 1.91 9.86
N PHE A 52 -12.60 1.97 8.54
CA PHE A 52 -11.58 1.36 7.69
C PHE A 52 -11.18 2.29 6.56
N TRP A 53 -9.90 2.29 6.25
CA TRP A 53 -9.34 2.97 5.08
C TRP A 53 -8.43 2.02 4.32
N LEU A 54 -8.76 1.74 3.06
CA LEU A 54 -7.90 0.93 2.19
C LEU A 54 -6.70 1.75 1.75
N ASN A 55 -5.61 1.63 2.48
CA ASN A 55 -4.37 2.36 2.24
C ASN A 55 -3.18 1.56 2.76
N GLY A 56 -2.03 2.18 2.93
CA GLY A 56 -0.82 1.59 3.47
C GLY A 56 -0.21 2.41 4.60
N SER A 57 0.81 1.86 5.25
CA SER A 57 1.46 2.50 6.40
C SER A 57 2.10 3.86 6.09
N TRP A 58 2.34 4.17 4.83
CA TRP A 58 2.82 5.49 4.39
C TRP A 58 1.81 6.63 4.61
N ALA A 59 0.54 6.31 4.88
CA ALA A 59 -0.51 7.30 5.15
C ALA A 59 -0.49 7.80 6.62
N TRP A 60 0.39 7.29 7.47
CA TRP A 60 0.46 7.75 8.87
C TRP A 60 0.75 9.23 9.02
N PRO A 61 1.72 9.84 8.31
CA PRO A 61 1.99 11.28 8.46
C PRO A 61 0.76 12.15 8.19
N ASP A 62 -0.07 11.77 7.21
CA ASP A 62 -1.31 12.49 6.89
C ASP A 62 -2.39 12.26 7.97
N THR A 63 -2.43 11.07 8.56
CA THR A 63 -3.38 10.71 9.62
C THR A 63 -3.01 11.33 10.96
N GLU A 64 -1.71 11.36 11.30
CA GLU A 64 -1.18 11.83 12.59
C GLU A 64 -1.58 13.27 12.92
N GLU A 65 -1.78 14.10 11.90
CA GLU A 65 -2.20 15.50 12.06
C GLU A 65 -3.58 15.64 12.74
N TYR A 66 -4.43 14.62 12.62
CA TYR A 66 -5.80 14.60 13.15
C TYR A 66 -5.96 13.71 14.39
N VAL A 67 -4.91 13.00 14.81
CA VAL A 67 -4.96 12.07 15.95
C VAL A 67 -4.96 12.84 17.27
N ASP A 68 -6.00 12.67 18.06
CA ASP A 68 -6.17 13.30 19.38
C ASP A 68 -5.88 12.37 20.57
N GLY A 69 -5.54 11.10 20.29
CA GLY A 69 -5.26 10.07 21.29
C GLY A 69 -6.51 9.39 21.88
N SER A 70 -7.69 9.66 21.36
CA SER A 70 -8.94 9.03 21.82
C SER A 70 -9.15 7.63 21.24
N MET A 71 -8.46 7.29 20.16
CA MET A 71 -8.59 6.01 19.43
C MET A 71 -7.24 5.32 19.24
N GLU A 72 -7.29 4.02 19.13
CA GLU A 72 -6.16 3.17 18.71
C GLU A 72 -6.32 2.76 17.27
N TYR A 73 -5.22 2.77 16.52
CA TYR A 73 -5.20 2.43 15.10
C TYR A 73 -4.38 1.16 14.86
N GLY A 74 -4.71 0.44 13.80
CA GLY A 74 -3.98 -0.76 13.42
C GLY A 74 -3.96 -0.98 11.92
N ILE A 75 -3.22 -1.99 11.52
CA ILE A 75 -3.17 -2.47 10.14
C ILE A 75 -3.71 -3.90 10.13
N MET A 76 -4.56 -4.19 9.18
CA MET A 76 -5.02 -5.55 8.90
C MET A 76 -4.85 -5.87 7.41
N HIS A 77 -4.76 -7.15 7.10
CA HIS A 77 -4.80 -7.59 5.71
C HIS A 77 -6.18 -7.34 5.07
N TYR A 78 -6.21 -7.21 3.75
CA TYR A 78 -7.47 -7.10 3.01
C TYR A 78 -8.29 -8.40 3.20
N PRO A 79 -9.50 -8.34 3.77
CA PRO A 79 -10.31 -9.53 4.01
C PRO A 79 -10.89 -10.04 2.69
N ILE A 80 -10.69 -11.32 2.40
CA ILE A 80 -11.25 -11.97 1.22
C ILE A 80 -12.29 -12.98 1.69
N ASN A 81 -13.45 -13.01 1.07
CA ASN A 81 -14.60 -13.85 1.44
C ASN A 81 -15.17 -13.58 2.86
N GLY A 82 -14.94 -12.41 3.43
CA GLY A 82 -15.35 -12.10 4.78
C GLY A 82 -14.70 -12.97 5.87
N ASP A 83 -13.64 -13.69 5.55
CA ASP A 83 -12.92 -14.53 6.50
C ASP A 83 -11.87 -13.70 7.25
N PHE A 84 -12.26 -13.24 8.43
CA PHE A 84 -11.37 -12.53 9.37
C PHE A 84 -10.64 -13.49 10.32
N THR A 85 -10.90 -14.79 10.22
CA THR A 85 -10.31 -15.81 11.10
C THR A 85 -9.09 -16.48 10.48
N SER A 86 -8.98 -16.48 9.16
CA SER A 86 -7.77 -16.95 8.48
C SER A 86 -6.66 -15.91 8.65
N VAL A 87 -5.47 -16.39 8.91
CA VAL A 87 -4.29 -15.54 9.01
C VAL A 87 -3.94 -15.04 7.60
N GLY A 88 -4.51 -13.90 7.23
CA GLY A 88 -4.19 -13.25 5.98
C GLY A 88 -2.76 -12.71 5.98
N ARG A 89 -2.32 -12.30 4.81
CA ARG A 89 -0.97 -11.76 4.60
C ARG A 89 -1.05 -10.32 4.12
N LEU A 90 -0.19 -9.47 4.66
CA LEU A 90 -0.01 -8.12 4.12
C LEU A 90 0.82 -8.17 2.84
N ASN A 91 0.50 -7.28 1.93
CA ASN A 91 1.38 -6.96 0.81
C ASN A 91 2.44 -5.94 1.30
N ALA A 92 3.41 -6.42 2.06
CA ALA A 92 4.50 -5.61 2.61
C ALA A 92 5.82 -6.01 1.95
N ASN A 93 6.29 -5.17 1.05
CA ASN A 93 7.49 -5.40 0.24
C ASN A 93 8.38 -4.15 0.22
N ALA A 94 9.63 -4.31 -0.19
CA ALA A 94 10.49 -3.19 -0.51
C ALA A 94 9.95 -2.48 -1.77
N THR A 95 9.21 -1.39 -1.57
CA THR A 95 8.54 -0.65 -2.63
C THR A 95 9.32 0.58 -3.10
N LYS A 96 10.35 0.96 -2.38
CA LYS A 96 11.21 2.11 -2.68
C LYS A 96 12.63 1.63 -2.94
N PHE A 97 13.20 2.08 -4.04
CA PHE A 97 14.58 1.80 -4.43
C PHE A 97 15.30 3.10 -4.66
N ILE A 98 16.55 3.17 -4.23
CA ILE A 98 17.42 4.34 -4.47
C ILE A 98 18.47 3.90 -5.48
N ALA A 99 18.59 4.64 -6.58
CA ALA A 99 19.59 4.43 -7.60
C ALA A 99 20.57 5.60 -7.61
N ILE A 100 21.84 5.29 -7.83
CA ILE A 100 22.89 6.28 -8.08
C ILE A 100 23.08 6.40 -9.57
N ASP A 101 22.97 7.61 -10.15
CA ASP A 101 23.24 7.85 -11.56
C ASP A 101 24.73 7.69 -11.84
N ASN A 102 25.09 6.60 -12.48
CA ASN A 102 26.49 6.30 -12.87
C ASN A 102 26.85 6.77 -14.27
N VAL A 103 25.94 7.42 -14.99
CA VAL A 103 26.14 7.88 -16.36
C VAL A 103 26.38 9.39 -16.39
N LYS A 104 25.59 10.17 -15.66
CA LYS A 104 25.65 11.64 -15.66
C LYS A 104 26.33 12.23 -14.44
N ALA A 105 26.29 11.54 -13.29
CA ALA A 105 26.93 12.03 -12.08
C ALA A 105 28.45 11.86 -12.15
N THR A 106 29.16 12.89 -11.67
CA THR A 106 30.63 12.81 -11.56
C THR A 106 31.04 11.78 -10.53
N PRO A 107 32.31 11.26 -10.58
CA PRO A 107 32.79 10.34 -9.54
C PRO A 107 32.62 10.90 -8.11
N GLU A 108 32.86 12.16 -7.90
CA GLU A 108 32.72 12.84 -6.59
C GLU A 108 31.26 12.86 -6.13
N GLN A 109 30.33 13.14 -7.05
CA GLN A 109 28.87 13.09 -6.78
C GLN A 109 28.43 11.65 -6.42
N GLN A 110 28.94 10.65 -7.15
CA GLN A 110 28.63 9.25 -6.85
C GLN A 110 29.14 8.83 -5.49
N GLU A 111 30.37 9.23 -5.11
CA GLU A 111 30.93 8.94 -3.78
C GLU A 111 30.16 9.66 -2.67
N ALA A 112 29.75 10.91 -2.88
CA ALA A 112 28.91 11.65 -1.95
C ALA A 112 27.55 10.95 -1.75
N ALA A 113 26.92 10.48 -2.82
CA ALA A 113 25.67 9.72 -2.76
C ALA A 113 25.82 8.40 -1.99
N LYS A 114 26.90 7.66 -2.24
CA LYS A 114 27.22 6.42 -1.49
C LYS A 114 27.45 6.71 -0.01
N ALA A 115 28.19 7.77 0.31
CA ALA A 115 28.44 8.18 1.69
C ALA A 115 27.14 8.53 2.43
N PHE A 116 26.22 9.26 1.75
CA PHE A 116 24.92 9.58 2.30
C PHE A 116 24.07 8.30 2.55
N LEU A 117 24.02 7.37 1.60
CA LEU A 117 23.28 6.13 1.76
C LEU A 117 23.86 5.24 2.86
N ASN A 118 25.19 5.18 2.96
CA ASN A 118 25.84 4.46 4.06
C ASN A 118 25.51 5.08 5.41
N TRP A 119 25.57 6.41 5.52
CA TRP A 119 25.15 7.11 6.72
C TRP A 119 23.68 6.83 7.05
N LEU A 120 22.79 6.92 6.09
CA LEU A 120 21.36 6.70 6.27
C LEU A 120 21.02 5.30 6.82
N VAL A 121 21.78 4.27 6.39
CA VAL A 121 21.52 2.86 6.76
C VAL A 121 22.31 2.42 7.99
N TYR A 122 23.53 2.93 8.20
CA TYR A 122 24.45 2.42 9.22
C TYR A 122 24.69 3.36 10.40
N ASP A 123 24.40 4.64 10.26
CA ASP A 123 24.52 5.60 11.36
C ASP A 123 23.22 5.69 12.16
N GLU A 124 23.32 5.78 13.47
CA GLU A 124 22.17 5.84 14.38
C GLU A 124 21.23 7.02 14.05
N ALA A 125 21.80 8.19 13.74
CA ALA A 125 21.01 9.38 13.38
C ALA A 125 20.27 9.18 12.05
N GLY A 126 20.93 8.55 11.07
CA GLY A 126 20.31 8.20 9.78
C GLY A 126 19.15 7.20 9.95
N GLN A 127 19.39 6.14 10.73
CA GLN A 127 18.36 5.14 11.03
C GLN A 127 17.15 5.75 11.75
N LYS A 128 17.40 6.63 12.71
CA LYS A 128 16.34 7.35 13.43
C LYS A 128 15.50 8.23 12.51
N ILE A 129 16.12 8.90 11.54
CA ILE A 129 15.39 9.67 10.54
C ILE A 129 14.50 8.77 9.69
N LEU A 130 15.01 7.63 9.19
CA LEU A 130 14.21 6.69 8.41
C LEU A 130 12.96 6.20 9.16
N VAL A 131 13.13 5.83 10.42
CA VAL A 131 12.06 5.22 11.23
C VAL A 131 11.10 6.27 11.78
N GLU A 132 11.63 7.31 12.45
CA GLU A 132 10.80 8.26 13.21
C GLU A 132 10.28 9.43 12.36
N LYS A 133 11.07 9.89 11.37
CA LYS A 133 10.68 11.06 10.58
C LYS A 133 10.06 10.69 9.24
N CYS A 134 10.59 9.65 8.58
CA CYS A 134 10.05 9.20 7.31
C CYS A 134 8.96 8.12 7.48
N GLY A 135 8.74 7.61 8.70
CA GLY A 135 7.72 6.59 8.98
C GLY A 135 7.91 5.31 8.17
N ILE A 136 9.15 4.90 7.92
CA ILE A 136 9.46 3.73 7.09
C ILE A 136 9.66 2.50 7.97
N VAL A 137 9.00 1.40 7.64
CA VAL A 137 9.38 0.07 8.14
C VAL A 137 10.62 -0.38 7.35
N PRO A 138 11.82 -0.41 7.96
CA PRO A 138 13.04 -0.60 7.21
C PRO A 138 13.19 -2.04 6.71
N ALA A 139 13.65 -2.17 5.48
CA ALA A 139 14.00 -3.46 4.88
C ALA A 139 15.41 -3.97 5.31
N PHE A 140 16.13 -3.21 6.13
CA PHE A 140 17.51 -3.51 6.54
C PHE A 140 17.54 -4.14 7.93
N SER A 141 18.12 -5.34 8.03
CA SER A 141 18.19 -6.12 9.28
C SER A 141 19.03 -5.52 10.39
N ASN A 142 19.91 -4.57 10.07
CA ASN A 142 20.73 -3.85 11.03
C ASN A 142 20.01 -2.69 11.72
N ILE A 143 18.86 -2.25 11.21
CA ILE A 143 18.07 -1.18 11.81
C ILE A 143 17.17 -1.79 12.89
N LYS A 144 17.44 -1.43 14.15
CA LYS A 144 16.79 -1.99 15.34
C LYS A 144 15.85 -1.00 16.04
N SER A 145 15.60 0.15 15.43
CA SER A 145 14.72 1.16 16.02
C SER A 145 13.29 0.63 16.14
N ASP A 146 12.65 0.91 17.27
CA ASP A 146 11.24 0.59 17.46
C ASP A 146 10.37 1.47 16.58
N MET A 147 9.30 0.87 16.08
CA MET A 147 8.30 1.63 15.32
C MET A 147 7.55 2.57 16.25
N THR A 148 7.46 3.83 15.88
CA THR A 148 6.86 4.89 16.71
C THR A 148 5.36 5.03 16.50
N ASN A 149 4.88 4.75 15.30
CA ASN A 149 3.47 4.90 14.96
C ASN A 149 2.73 3.55 14.83
N ASP A 150 1.42 3.59 14.98
CA ASP A 150 0.60 2.39 15.08
C ASP A 150 0.49 1.63 13.75
N PHE A 151 0.48 2.33 12.61
CA PHE A 151 0.47 1.67 11.31
C PHE A 151 1.76 0.86 11.09
N ASN A 152 2.92 1.45 11.39
CA ASN A 152 4.20 0.76 11.25
C ASN A 152 4.38 -0.38 12.26
N LYS A 153 3.89 -0.22 13.49
CA LYS A 153 3.85 -1.33 14.47
C LYS A 153 3.03 -2.50 13.93
N GLY A 154 1.86 -2.22 13.34
CA GLY A 154 1.02 -3.21 12.69
C GLY A 154 1.76 -3.94 11.56
N VAL A 155 2.33 -3.20 10.60
CA VAL A 155 3.10 -3.81 9.49
C VAL A 155 4.27 -4.65 10.03
N LYS A 156 5.03 -4.12 10.98
CA LYS A 156 6.15 -4.85 11.59
C LYS A 156 5.72 -6.15 12.24
N SER A 157 4.58 -6.16 12.91
CA SER A 157 4.01 -7.39 13.51
C SER A 157 3.77 -8.48 12.46
N TYR A 158 3.22 -8.14 11.29
CA TYR A 158 3.05 -9.10 10.19
C TYR A 158 4.39 -9.56 9.62
N VAL A 159 5.34 -8.66 9.45
CA VAL A 159 6.70 -8.99 8.98
C VAL A 159 7.41 -9.95 9.93
N ASP A 160 7.37 -9.68 11.23
CA ASP A 160 8.02 -10.51 12.26
C ASP A 160 7.42 -11.92 12.34
N GLN A 161 6.15 -12.07 12.02
CA GLN A 161 5.44 -13.36 11.96
C GLN A 161 5.61 -14.08 10.61
N GLY A 162 6.28 -13.49 9.63
CA GLY A 162 6.39 -14.04 8.28
C GLY A 162 5.06 -14.04 7.50
N LEU A 163 4.14 -13.17 7.87
CA LEU A 163 2.79 -13.04 7.30
C LEU A 163 2.75 -11.96 6.22
N THR A 164 3.71 -11.99 5.32
CA THR A 164 3.77 -11.09 4.16
C THR A 164 3.74 -11.88 2.86
N ASN A 165 3.20 -11.26 1.81
CA ASN A 165 3.24 -11.82 0.48
C ASN A 165 4.63 -11.63 -0.13
N GLU A 166 5.03 -12.56 -0.99
CA GLU A 166 6.20 -12.36 -1.85
C GLU A 166 5.94 -11.25 -2.87
N TYR A 167 7.00 -10.52 -3.22
CA TYR A 167 6.90 -9.52 -4.28
C TYR A 167 6.71 -10.20 -5.63
N VAL A 168 5.60 -9.90 -6.29
CA VAL A 168 5.35 -10.30 -7.66
C VAL A 168 5.53 -9.08 -8.55
N PRO A 169 6.52 -9.05 -9.45
CA PRO A 169 6.68 -7.93 -10.36
C PRO A 169 5.50 -7.88 -11.33
N ILE A 170 4.88 -6.71 -11.41
CA ILE A 170 3.82 -6.42 -12.38
C ILE A 170 4.37 -5.56 -13.51
N PRO A 171 3.82 -5.64 -14.73
CA PRO A 171 4.22 -4.78 -15.84
C PRO A 171 4.10 -3.30 -15.46
N SER A 172 5.07 -2.47 -15.90
CA SER A 172 5.12 -1.05 -15.55
C SER A 172 3.92 -0.24 -16.08
N ASP A 173 3.30 -0.71 -17.16
CA ASP A 173 2.13 -0.12 -17.79
C ASP A 173 0.78 -0.63 -17.21
N HIS A 174 0.81 -1.56 -16.26
CA HIS A 174 -0.38 -2.13 -15.64
C HIS A 174 -1.36 -1.05 -15.13
N ARG A 175 -0.86 -0.12 -14.32
CA ARG A 175 -1.69 0.93 -13.74
C ARG A 175 -2.30 1.83 -14.80
N SER A 176 -1.51 2.30 -15.77
CA SER A 176 -1.99 3.20 -16.82
C SER A 176 -3.00 2.53 -17.77
N SER A 177 -2.84 1.22 -17.99
CA SER A 177 -3.73 0.46 -18.87
C SER A 177 -5.07 0.10 -18.22
N LEU A 178 -5.08 -0.18 -16.92
CA LEU A 178 -6.27 -0.70 -16.23
C LEU A 178 -6.99 0.33 -15.36
N ALA A 179 -6.36 1.44 -14.99
CA ALA A 179 -6.95 2.43 -14.09
C ALA A 179 -8.28 3.01 -14.61
N ALA A 180 -8.40 3.26 -15.92
CA ALA A 180 -9.63 3.77 -16.52
C ALA A 180 -10.82 2.79 -16.40
N TYR A 181 -10.55 1.50 -16.46
CA TYR A 181 -11.59 0.48 -16.28
C TYR A 181 -12.03 0.37 -14.83
N MET A 182 -11.09 0.48 -13.89
CA MET A 182 -11.40 0.53 -12.46
C MET A 182 -12.23 1.77 -12.12
N GLN A 183 -11.93 2.93 -12.70
CA GLN A 183 -12.74 4.14 -12.52
C GLN A 183 -14.16 3.96 -13.05
N LYS A 184 -14.32 3.37 -14.23
CA LYS A 184 -15.66 3.05 -14.79
C LYS A 184 -16.44 2.07 -13.92
N TYR A 185 -15.75 1.07 -13.36
CA TYR A 185 -16.37 0.14 -12.42
C TYR A 185 -16.86 0.85 -11.15
N LEU A 186 -16.03 1.70 -10.54
CA LEU A 186 -16.40 2.51 -9.39
C LEU A 186 -17.55 3.48 -9.67
N ALA A 187 -17.65 3.99 -10.91
CA ALA A 187 -18.75 4.83 -11.37
C ALA A 187 -20.02 4.04 -11.72
N GLY A 188 -19.98 2.70 -11.68
CA GLY A 188 -21.11 1.86 -12.08
C GLY A 188 -21.37 1.82 -13.58
N GLU A 189 -20.44 2.27 -14.41
CA GLU A 189 -20.58 2.28 -15.88
C GLU A 189 -20.31 0.92 -16.51
N ILE A 190 -19.47 0.09 -15.88
CA ILE A 190 -19.17 -1.28 -16.29
C ILE A 190 -19.24 -2.21 -15.08
N ASP A 191 -19.45 -3.49 -15.31
CA ASP A 191 -19.42 -4.52 -14.30
C ASP A 191 -18.02 -5.16 -14.14
N ARG A 192 -17.86 -6.03 -13.13
CA ARG A 192 -16.61 -6.75 -12.87
C ARG A 192 -16.20 -7.69 -14.01
N THR A 193 -17.16 -8.19 -14.81
CA THR A 193 -16.89 -9.06 -15.94
C THR A 193 -16.13 -8.32 -17.02
N GLU A 194 -16.54 -7.07 -17.32
CA GLU A 194 -15.80 -6.24 -18.28
C GLU A 194 -14.41 -5.88 -17.75
N VAL A 195 -14.25 -5.61 -16.45
CA VAL A 195 -12.92 -5.40 -15.85
C VAL A 195 -12.05 -6.64 -16.03
N ALA A 196 -12.57 -7.84 -15.71
CA ALA A 196 -11.86 -9.11 -15.87
C ALA A 196 -11.40 -9.33 -17.31
N LYS A 197 -12.27 -9.10 -18.27
CA LYS A 197 -11.96 -9.20 -19.71
C LYS A 197 -10.83 -8.26 -20.11
N GLN A 198 -10.85 -7.02 -19.65
CA GLN A 198 -9.78 -6.06 -19.93
C GLN A 198 -8.45 -6.47 -19.28
N MET A 199 -8.50 -7.11 -18.11
CA MET A 199 -7.31 -7.70 -17.48
C MET A 199 -6.78 -8.90 -18.26
N ASP A 200 -7.66 -9.76 -18.79
CA ASP A 200 -7.26 -10.90 -19.62
C ASP A 200 -6.62 -10.44 -20.94
N GLU A 201 -7.15 -9.40 -21.57
CA GLU A 201 -6.57 -8.79 -22.76
C GLU A 201 -5.23 -8.12 -22.49
N PHE A 202 -5.03 -7.59 -21.27
CA PHE A 202 -3.77 -6.95 -20.88
C PHE A 202 -2.67 -7.96 -20.58
N TRP A 203 -2.98 -9.10 -19.96
CA TRP A 203 -2.00 -10.11 -19.53
C TRP A 203 -1.69 -11.14 -20.61
#